data_5f7d1d14589a636d721f028e8bdf5a89
#
_entry.id   5f7d1d14589a636d721f028e8bdf5a89
#
_cell.length_a   1.000
_cell.length_b   1.000
_cell.length_c   1.000
_cell.angle_alpha   90.00
_cell.angle_beta   90.00
_cell.angle_gamma   90.00
#
_symmetry.space_group_name_H-M   'P 1'
#
loop_
_entity.id
_entity.type
_entity.pdbx_description
1 polymer ?
#
loop_
_entity_poly.entity_id
_entity_poly.type
_entity_poly.pdbx_seq_one_letter_code
_entity_poly.pdbx_strand_id
1 'polypeptide(L)'
;RLEFLYKTVGRGTKGTAMLTPGNTFNIVGPLGVGFSIAPEWKNVVVLGRGVGLATLAPISQMIADAGVNATVILSARSSELAMSGDLFEKAGAEIVTLTDTDGSSDIANVETIIEDRIAQGRADAFYTCGSNRLFMLMKRLGAKHGIPGQVAMEQIMACGLGPCYVCVRTFEIDGEKTLTRVCVDGPIFDMQEAMGW
;
A
#
# COMPACT_ATOMS: atom_id res chain seq x y z
N ARG A 1 -11.47 -1.68 17.72
CA ARG A 1 -11.44 -0.27 17.31
C ARG A 1 -11.17 -0.19 15.81
N LEU A 2 -11.91 0.68 15.09
CA LEU A 2 -11.66 1.01 13.70
C LEU A 2 -11.12 2.45 13.64
N GLU A 3 -10.12 2.67 12.79
CA GLU A 3 -9.54 3.97 12.52
C GLU A 3 -9.58 4.23 11.02
N PHE A 4 -9.89 5.46 10.62
CA PHE A 4 -9.96 5.87 9.22
C PHE A 4 -9.07 7.09 9.02
N LEU A 5 -8.10 6.97 8.13
CA LEU A 5 -7.30 8.08 7.65
C LEU A 5 -7.74 8.42 6.23
N TYR A 6 -8.18 9.66 6.01
CA TYR A 6 -8.67 10.11 4.70
C TYR A 6 -8.33 11.58 4.46
N LYS A 7 -8.29 11.94 3.19
CA LYS A 7 -8.09 13.32 2.77
C LYS A 7 -9.44 13.99 2.50
N THR A 8 -9.67 15.16 3.07
CA THR A 8 -10.90 15.94 2.86
C THR A 8 -10.86 16.67 1.52
N VAL A 9 -11.47 16.09 0.50
CA VAL A 9 -11.43 16.63 -0.88
C VAL A 9 -12.82 16.87 -1.50
N GLY A 10 -13.83 16.06 -1.17
CA GLY A 10 -15.15 16.09 -1.79
C GLY A 10 -16.29 16.20 -0.77
N ARG A 11 -17.54 16.18 -1.25
CA ARG A 11 -18.74 16.30 -0.37
C ARG A 11 -18.78 15.20 0.69
N GLY A 12 -18.48 13.94 0.31
CA GLY A 12 -18.50 12.81 1.24
C GLY A 12 -17.47 12.98 2.37
N THR A 13 -16.20 13.18 2.02
CA THR A 13 -15.13 13.34 3.02
C THR A 13 -15.27 14.61 3.85
N LYS A 14 -15.86 15.71 3.28
CA LYS A 14 -16.23 16.91 4.06
C LYS A 14 -17.32 16.58 5.08
N GLY A 15 -18.35 15.81 4.68
CA GLY A 15 -19.40 15.35 5.58
C GLY A 15 -18.86 14.48 6.69
N THR A 16 -17.97 13.53 6.36
CA THR A 16 -17.30 12.68 7.36
C THR A 16 -16.50 13.52 8.37
N ALA A 17 -15.79 14.55 7.91
CA ALA A 17 -14.99 15.43 8.77
C ALA A 17 -15.83 16.31 9.72
N MET A 18 -17.13 16.41 9.51
CA MET A 18 -18.05 17.14 10.40
C MET A 18 -18.61 16.25 11.54
N LEU A 19 -18.35 14.95 11.50
CA LEU A 19 -18.83 14.03 12.54
C LEU A 19 -18.12 14.32 13.87
N THR A 20 -18.89 14.29 14.94
CA THR A 20 -18.43 14.47 16.32
C THR A 20 -18.78 13.24 17.17
N PRO A 21 -18.14 13.05 18.33
CA PRO A 21 -18.51 11.98 19.24
C PRO A 21 -20.02 11.97 19.54
N GLY A 22 -20.64 10.80 19.42
CA GLY A 22 -22.09 10.60 19.54
C GLY A 22 -22.85 10.60 18.20
N ASN A 23 -22.22 10.98 17.09
CA ASN A 23 -22.84 10.82 15.78
C ASN A 23 -22.75 9.35 15.32
N THR A 24 -23.75 8.94 14.52
CA THR A 24 -23.77 7.62 13.89
C THR A 24 -23.05 7.68 12.55
N PHE A 25 -22.16 6.71 12.31
CA PHE A 25 -21.49 6.50 11.03
C PHE A 25 -21.71 5.06 10.59
N ASN A 26 -22.46 4.87 9.49
CA ASN A 26 -22.74 3.55 8.97
C ASN A 26 -21.56 3.04 8.14
N ILE A 27 -21.11 1.83 8.44
CA ILE A 27 -19.98 1.17 7.80
C ILE A 27 -20.44 -0.21 7.32
N VAL A 28 -20.03 -0.58 6.11
CA VAL A 28 -20.20 -1.93 5.57
C VAL A 28 -18.81 -2.54 5.42
N GLY A 29 -18.59 -3.66 6.05
CA GLY A 29 -17.30 -4.35 6.03
C GLY A 29 -17.21 -5.52 7.02
N PRO A 30 -16.10 -6.27 7.04
CA PRO A 30 -14.96 -6.15 6.13
C PRO A 30 -15.30 -6.59 4.70
N LEU A 31 -14.71 -5.94 3.71
CA LEU A 31 -14.93 -6.22 2.29
C LEU A 31 -13.59 -6.48 1.58
N GLY A 32 -13.62 -7.35 0.56
CA GLY A 32 -12.47 -7.61 -0.29
C GLY A 32 -11.37 -8.45 0.38
N VAL A 33 -10.17 -8.37 -0.17
CA VAL A 33 -8.99 -9.15 0.22
C VAL A 33 -7.94 -8.23 0.82
N GLY A 34 -7.46 -8.56 2.02
CA GLY A 34 -6.42 -7.82 2.74
C GLY A 34 -5.00 -8.28 2.38
N PHE A 35 -4.00 -7.57 2.91
CA PHE A 35 -2.60 -8.00 2.85
C PHE A 35 -2.39 -9.32 3.57
N SER A 36 -1.36 -10.06 3.16
CA SER A 36 -0.91 -11.29 3.81
C SER A 36 0.62 -11.29 3.93
N ILE A 37 1.14 -12.02 4.93
CA ILE A 37 2.57 -12.31 5.09
C ILE A 37 2.71 -13.83 5.05
N ALA A 38 3.51 -14.34 4.11
CA ALA A 38 3.77 -15.78 4.04
C ALA A 38 4.74 -16.19 5.17
N PRO A 39 4.54 -17.39 5.77
CA PRO A 39 5.33 -17.84 6.93
C PRO A 39 6.83 -17.93 6.68
N GLU A 40 7.23 -18.14 5.43
CA GLU A 40 8.64 -18.22 5.01
C GLU A 40 9.34 -16.88 4.91
N TRP A 41 8.61 -15.77 4.78
CA TRP A 41 9.18 -14.43 4.67
C TRP A 41 9.71 -13.96 6.02
N LYS A 42 10.95 -13.49 6.02
CA LYS A 42 11.64 -12.98 7.22
C LYS A 42 11.91 -11.48 7.15
N ASN A 43 11.99 -10.96 5.93
CA ASN A 43 12.32 -9.55 5.68
C ASN A 43 11.41 -9.01 4.60
N VAL A 44 10.75 -7.90 4.86
CA VAL A 44 9.83 -7.28 3.89
C VAL A 44 10.19 -5.82 3.64
N VAL A 45 9.92 -5.37 2.43
CA VAL A 45 10.05 -3.96 2.06
C VAL A 45 8.67 -3.37 1.81
N VAL A 46 8.32 -2.34 2.55
CA VAL A 46 7.06 -1.61 2.43
C VAL A 46 7.36 -0.23 1.86
N LEU A 47 6.76 0.11 0.73
CA LEU A 47 6.94 1.40 0.09
C LEU A 47 5.60 2.08 -0.14
N GLY A 48 5.38 3.21 0.49
CA GLY A 48 4.14 3.96 0.33
C GLY A 48 4.34 5.43 0.06
N ARG A 49 3.34 6.06 -0.56
CA ARG A 49 3.36 7.50 -0.81
C ARG A 49 2.01 8.16 -0.51
N GLY A 50 2.10 9.30 0.19
CA GLY A 50 0.93 10.12 0.51
C GLY A 50 -0.13 9.32 1.29
N VAL A 51 -1.41 9.46 0.92
CA VAL A 51 -2.50 8.75 1.61
C VAL A 51 -2.42 7.22 1.47
N GLY A 52 -1.67 6.70 0.50
CA GLY A 52 -1.41 5.25 0.40
C GLY A 52 -0.71 4.67 1.63
N LEU A 53 0.01 5.50 2.39
CA LEU A 53 0.59 5.09 3.68
C LEU A 53 -0.48 4.70 4.71
N ALA A 54 -1.67 5.30 4.66
CA ALA A 54 -2.79 4.90 5.51
C ALA A 54 -3.28 3.47 5.19
N THR A 55 -3.30 3.11 3.90
CA THR A 55 -3.67 1.76 3.44
C THR A 55 -2.64 0.72 3.87
N LEU A 56 -1.36 1.10 3.92
CA LEU A 56 -0.28 0.21 4.35
C LEU A 56 -0.15 0.10 5.88
N ALA A 57 -0.71 1.06 6.64
CA ALA A 57 -0.60 1.09 8.10
C ALA A 57 -0.98 -0.24 8.81
N PRO A 58 -2.04 -0.99 8.41
CA PRO A 58 -2.36 -2.28 9.02
C PRO A 58 -1.24 -3.33 8.92
N ILE A 59 -0.32 -3.21 7.95
CA ILE A 59 0.83 -4.12 7.82
C ILE A 59 1.73 -4.03 9.05
N SER A 60 1.79 -2.88 9.74
CA SER A 60 2.58 -2.74 10.97
C SER A 60 2.22 -3.78 12.02
N GLN A 61 0.92 -4.02 12.23
CA GLN A 61 0.45 -5.06 13.16
C GLN A 61 0.83 -6.45 12.66
N MET A 62 0.68 -6.71 11.35
CA MET A 62 1.04 -8.01 10.76
C MET A 62 2.53 -8.28 10.87
N ILE A 63 3.40 -7.27 10.70
CA ILE A 63 4.85 -7.36 10.89
C ILE A 63 5.17 -7.76 12.33
N ALA A 64 4.55 -7.07 13.31
CA ALA A 64 4.74 -7.36 14.72
C ALA A 64 4.27 -8.78 15.10
N ASP A 65 3.08 -9.17 14.64
CA ASP A 65 2.49 -10.49 14.94
C ASP A 65 3.28 -11.65 14.30
N ALA A 66 3.79 -11.45 13.09
CA ALA A 66 4.59 -12.44 12.37
C ALA A 66 6.08 -12.46 12.81
N GLY A 67 6.55 -11.44 13.52
CA GLY A 67 7.95 -11.29 13.93
C GLY A 67 8.91 -11.15 12.74
N VAL A 68 8.47 -10.52 11.64
CA VAL A 68 9.30 -10.28 10.45
C VAL A 68 10.00 -8.94 10.55
N ASN A 69 11.22 -8.84 9.99
CA ASN A 69 11.90 -7.56 9.85
C ASN A 69 11.29 -6.76 8.69
N ALA A 70 11.19 -5.46 8.84
CA ALA A 70 10.67 -4.62 7.79
C ALA A 70 11.54 -3.38 7.56
N THR A 71 11.79 -3.06 6.30
CA THR A 71 12.24 -1.74 5.87
C THR A 71 11.03 -1.01 5.29
N VAL A 72 10.64 0.10 5.90
CA VAL A 72 9.47 0.89 5.51
C VAL A 72 9.92 2.22 4.93
N ILE A 73 9.66 2.42 3.65
CA ILE A 73 10.00 3.63 2.91
C ILE A 73 8.76 4.52 2.83
N LEU A 74 8.80 5.62 3.57
CA LEU A 74 7.73 6.63 3.62
C LEU A 74 8.06 7.74 2.63
N SER A 75 7.41 7.74 1.47
CA SER A 75 7.58 8.79 0.47
C SER A 75 6.49 9.85 0.59
N ALA A 76 6.88 11.11 0.65
CA ALA A 76 5.96 12.23 0.78
C ALA A 76 6.47 13.45 0.02
N ARG A 77 5.64 14.50 -0.10
CA ARG A 77 6.08 15.79 -0.65
C ARG A 77 7.07 16.47 0.28
N SER A 78 6.80 16.42 1.59
CA SER A 78 7.66 16.92 2.66
C SER A 78 7.56 16.01 3.88
N SER A 79 8.47 16.14 4.84
CA SER A 79 8.53 15.29 6.04
C SER A 79 7.26 15.35 6.88
N GLU A 80 6.60 16.53 6.98
CA GLU A 80 5.37 16.72 7.75
C GLU A 80 4.17 15.97 7.14
N LEU A 81 4.28 15.58 5.86
CA LEU A 81 3.26 14.81 5.15
C LEU A 81 3.56 13.30 5.12
N ALA A 82 4.68 12.87 5.66
CA ALA A 82 4.96 11.46 5.88
C ALA A 82 4.13 10.97 7.07
N MET A 83 3.21 10.05 6.82
CA MET A 83 2.25 9.57 7.82
C MET A 83 2.47 8.11 8.18
N SER A 84 1.88 7.67 9.29
CA SER A 84 1.89 6.27 9.76
C SER A 84 3.28 5.73 10.19
N GLY A 85 4.33 6.53 10.19
CA GLY A 85 5.67 6.12 10.61
C GLY A 85 5.70 5.58 12.03
N ASP A 86 4.99 6.23 12.96
CA ASP A 86 4.89 5.84 14.36
C ASP A 86 4.30 4.44 14.58
N LEU A 87 3.42 3.97 13.70
CA LEU A 87 2.85 2.62 13.77
C LEU A 87 3.90 1.58 13.38
N PHE A 88 4.67 1.86 12.35
CA PHE A 88 5.74 0.98 11.90
C PHE A 88 6.94 0.96 12.86
N GLU A 89 7.30 2.11 13.44
CA GLU A 89 8.33 2.19 14.49
C GLU A 89 7.98 1.34 15.71
N LYS A 90 6.71 1.42 16.17
CA LYS A 90 6.20 0.56 17.25
C LYS A 90 6.23 -0.93 16.93
N ALA A 91 6.14 -1.28 15.65
CA ALA A 91 6.28 -2.65 15.17
C ALA A 91 7.76 -3.08 15.02
N GLY A 92 8.72 -2.22 15.32
CA GLY A 92 10.15 -2.51 15.23
C GLY A 92 10.72 -2.39 13.82
N ALA A 93 10.02 -1.76 12.88
CA ALA A 93 10.49 -1.58 11.51
C ALA A 93 11.57 -0.50 11.39
N GLU A 94 12.49 -0.69 10.45
CA GLU A 94 13.43 0.36 10.01
C GLU A 94 12.70 1.35 9.11
N ILE A 95 12.69 2.64 9.48
CA ILE A 95 12.01 3.69 8.72
C ILE A 95 13.00 4.48 7.87
N VAL A 96 12.66 4.65 6.60
CA VAL A 96 13.36 5.53 5.66
C VAL A 96 12.35 6.56 5.13
N THR A 97 12.50 7.82 5.52
CA THR A 97 11.63 8.90 5.03
C THR A 97 12.30 9.60 3.84
N LEU A 98 11.58 9.70 2.72
CA LEU A 98 12.05 10.30 1.48
C LEU A 98 11.07 11.40 1.03
N THR A 99 11.61 12.57 0.65
CA THR A 99 10.76 13.71 0.32
C THR A 99 11.08 14.34 -1.04
N ASP A 100 10.09 15.05 -1.62
CA ASP A 100 10.34 15.83 -2.84
C ASP A 100 11.13 17.10 -2.51
N THR A 101 10.97 17.63 -1.30
CA THR A 101 11.62 18.91 -0.89
C THR A 101 13.15 18.83 -0.85
N ASP A 102 13.71 17.66 -0.56
CA ASP A 102 15.15 17.42 -0.56
C ASP A 102 15.63 16.58 -1.74
N GLY A 103 14.72 16.20 -2.65
CA GLY A 103 15.00 15.37 -3.81
C GLY A 103 15.23 13.89 -3.51
N SER A 104 15.16 13.48 -2.24
CA SER A 104 15.42 12.08 -1.84
C SER A 104 14.36 11.10 -2.35
N SER A 105 13.15 11.57 -2.71
CA SER A 105 12.06 10.75 -3.27
C SER A 105 12.20 10.45 -4.76
N ASP A 106 13.31 10.82 -5.39
CA ASP A 106 13.59 10.50 -6.79
C ASP A 106 13.68 9.00 -7.00
N ILE A 107 13.14 8.53 -8.13
CA ILE A 107 13.05 7.09 -8.45
C ILE A 107 14.40 6.39 -8.38
N ALA A 108 15.46 7.03 -8.89
CA ALA A 108 16.81 6.44 -8.88
C ALA A 108 17.33 6.22 -7.45
N ASN A 109 17.05 7.16 -6.53
CA ASN A 109 17.42 7.01 -5.13
C ASN A 109 16.59 5.92 -4.43
N VAL A 110 15.28 5.90 -4.67
CA VAL A 110 14.40 4.84 -4.13
C VAL A 110 14.84 3.46 -4.63
N GLU A 111 15.18 3.35 -5.91
CA GLU A 111 15.70 2.12 -6.52
C GLU A 111 17.00 1.67 -5.83
N THR A 112 17.95 2.56 -5.63
CA THR A 112 19.22 2.28 -4.94
C THR A 112 18.96 1.70 -3.53
N ILE A 113 18.07 2.32 -2.76
CA ILE A 113 17.74 1.85 -1.42
C ILE A 113 17.13 0.44 -1.44
N ILE A 114 16.23 0.16 -2.38
CA ILE A 114 15.60 -1.17 -2.48
C ILE A 114 16.63 -2.22 -2.95
N GLU A 115 17.45 -1.90 -3.96
CA GLU A 115 18.52 -2.80 -4.45
C GLU A 115 19.53 -3.12 -3.33
N ASP A 116 19.86 -2.15 -2.48
CA ASP A 116 20.71 -2.39 -1.31
C ASP A 116 20.07 -3.38 -0.32
N ARG A 117 18.76 -3.29 -0.09
CA ARG A 117 18.05 -4.27 0.76
C ARG A 117 18.01 -5.66 0.14
N ILE A 118 17.82 -5.74 -1.17
CA ILE A 118 17.88 -7.00 -1.92
C ILE A 118 19.27 -7.62 -1.81
N ALA A 119 20.32 -6.84 -2.06
CA ALA A 119 21.71 -7.31 -1.98
C ALA A 119 22.11 -7.82 -0.59
N GLN A 120 21.50 -7.26 0.47
CA GLN A 120 21.68 -7.68 1.86
C GLN A 120 20.83 -8.90 2.25
N GLY A 121 20.02 -9.47 1.35
CA GLY A 121 19.06 -10.54 1.66
C GLY A 121 17.92 -10.07 2.59
N ARG A 122 17.57 -8.80 2.53
CA ARG A 122 16.55 -8.16 3.40
C ARG A 122 15.27 -7.79 2.65
N ALA A 123 14.90 -8.57 1.64
CA ALA A 123 13.73 -8.32 0.81
C ALA A 123 13.13 -9.63 0.29
N ASP A 124 12.38 -10.35 1.12
CA ASP A 124 11.67 -11.58 0.72
C ASP A 124 10.33 -11.28 0.04
N ALA A 125 9.72 -10.13 0.35
CA ALA A 125 8.49 -9.67 -0.28
C ALA A 125 8.36 -8.15 -0.28
N PHE A 126 7.54 -7.65 -1.21
CA PHE A 126 7.26 -6.23 -1.41
C PHE A 126 5.80 -5.88 -1.13
N TYR A 127 5.59 -4.69 -0.53
CA TYR A 127 4.25 -4.11 -0.32
C TYR A 127 4.24 -2.66 -0.76
N THR A 128 3.24 -2.26 -1.55
CA THR A 128 3.16 -0.86 -2.00
C THR A 128 1.74 -0.33 -2.15
N CYS A 129 1.60 1.01 -1.96
CA CYS A 129 0.39 1.76 -2.23
C CYS A 129 0.67 3.24 -2.49
N GLY A 130 -0.13 3.90 -3.32
CA GLY A 130 -0.25 5.36 -3.42
C GLY A 130 0.53 6.05 -4.54
N SER A 131 1.33 5.36 -5.33
CA SER A 131 2.04 5.97 -6.46
C SER A 131 2.27 4.97 -7.58
N ASN A 132 1.71 5.25 -8.77
CA ASN A 132 1.94 4.42 -9.94
C ASN A 132 3.44 4.27 -10.27
N ARG A 133 4.19 5.36 -10.18
CA ARG A 133 5.62 5.39 -10.46
C ARG A 133 6.42 4.47 -9.52
N LEU A 134 6.12 4.50 -8.23
CA LEU A 134 6.77 3.65 -7.22
C LEU A 134 6.30 2.19 -7.33
N PHE A 135 5.03 1.98 -7.60
CA PHE A 135 4.51 0.65 -7.88
C PHE A 135 5.23 -0.01 -9.07
N MET A 136 5.36 0.70 -10.21
CA MET A 136 6.05 0.19 -11.39
C MET A 136 7.54 -0.09 -11.14
N LEU A 137 8.19 0.70 -10.28
CA LEU A 137 9.55 0.43 -9.82
C LEU A 137 9.60 -0.91 -9.06
N MET A 138 8.76 -1.09 -8.05
CA MET A 138 8.75 -2.31 -7.25
C MET A 138 8.35 -3.54 -8.06
N LYS A 139 7.37 -3.41 -8.97
CA LYS A 139 7.00 -4.47 -9.92
C LYS A 139 8.20 -4.92 -10.76
N ARG A 140 8.93 -3.95 -11.33
CA ARG A 140 10.13 -4.23 -12.14
C ARG A 140 11.25 -4.91 -11.32
N LEU A 141 11.51 -4.44 -10.10
CA LEU A 141 12.50 -5.04 -9.22
C LEU A 141 12.07 -6.43 -8.75
N GLY A 142 10.80 -6.61 -8.41
CA GLY A 142 10.24 -7.92 -8.07
C GLY A 142 10.42 -8.93 -9.19
N ALA A 143 10.08 -8.56 -10.45
CA ALA A 143 10.29 -9.40 -11.62
C ALA A 143 11.78 -9.72 -11.86
N LYS A 144 12.66 -8.70 -11.73
CA LYS A 144 14.11 -8.84 -11.92
C LYS A 144 14.76 -9.83 -10.95
N HIS A 145 14.33 -9.80 -9.69
CA HIS A 145 14.95 -10.56 -8.59
C HIS A 145 14.13 -11.77 -8.12
N GLY A 146 12.97 -12.03 -8.72
CA GLY A 146 12.07 -13.11 -8.32
C GLY A 146 11.42 -12.88 -6.96
N ILE A 147 11.23 -11.61 -6.56
CA ILE A 147 10.64 -11.24 -5.27
C ILE A 147 9.14 -11.03 -5.45
N PRO A 148 8.28 -11.78 -4.73
CA PRO A 148 6.84 -11.58 -4.77
C PRO A 148 6.44 -10.25 -4.14
N GLY A 149 5.26 -9.75 -4.48
CA GLY A 149 4.80 -8.51 -3.89
C GLY A 149 3.30 -8.33 -3.96
N GLN A 150 2.79 -7.48 -3.09
CA GLN A 150 1.39 -7.12 -3.02
C GLN A 150 1.22 -5.60 -3.21
N VAL A 151 0.23 -5.22 -3.99
CA VAL A 151 -0.11 -3.82 -4.23
C VAL A 151 -1.55 -3.55 -3.82
N ALA A 152 -1.76 -2.46 -3.09
CA ALA A 152 -3.11 -1.95 -2.85
C ALA A 152 -3.52 -1.02 -3.99
N MET A 153 -4.63 -1.36 -4.63
CA MET A 153 -5.17 -0.62 -5.76
C MET A 153 -6.40 0.18 -5.34
N GLU A 154 -6.50 1.41 -5.83
CA GLU A 154 -7.67 2.26 -5.65
C GLU A 154 -8.48 2.36 -6.95
N GLN A 155 -9.79 2.45 -6.81
CA GLN A 155 -10.71 2.73 -7.91
C GLN A 155 -11.97 3.44 -7.38
N ILE A 156 -12.67 4.13 -8.25
CA ILE A 156 -13.98 4.69 -7.93
C ILE A 156 -14.92 3.55 -7.56
N MET A 157 -15.56 3.66 -6.40
CA MET A 157 -16.51 2.67 -5.91
C MET A 157 -17.92 3.26 -5.81
N ALA A 158 -18.90 2.50 -6.32
CA ALA A 158 -20.31 2.81 -6.12
C ALA A 158 -20.92 1.89 -5.06
N CYS A 159 -21.03 0.58 -5.32
CA CYS A 159 -21.68 -0.35 -4.39
C CYS A 159 -20.74 -0.94 -3.32
N GLY A 160 -19.45 -1.09 -3.60
CA GLY A 160 -18.50 -1.80 -2.73
C GLY A 160 -18.71 -3.32 -2.62
N LEU A 161 -19.75 -3.86 -3.24
CA LEU A 161 -20.23 -5.25 -3.08
C LEU A 161 -20.13 -6.11 -4.35
N GLY A 162 -19.60 -5.54 -5.45
CA GLY A 162 -19.32 -6.25 -6.68
C GLY A 162 -20.32 -6.14 -7.83
N PRO A 163 -21.66 -6.02 -7.63
CA PRO A 163 -22.61 -6.14 -8.73
C PRO A 163 -22.62 -4.97 -9.72
N CYS A 164 -22.11 -3.79 -9.36
CA CYS A 164 -22.18 -2.62 -10.25
C CYS A 164 -21.03 -2.52 -11.25
N TYR A 165 -19.94 -3.23 -11.08
CA TYR A 165 -18.74 -3.24 -11.94
C TYR A 165 -18.07 -1.87 -12.17
N VAL A 166 -18.35 -0.86 -11.33
CA VAL A 166 -17.74 0.49 -11.46
C VAL A 166 -16.24 0.48 -11.09
N CYS A 167 -15.84 -0.39 -10.16
CA CYS A 167 -14.47 -0.46 -9.64
C CYS A 167 -13.55 -1.41 -10.43
N VAL A 168 -13.90 -1.79 -11.66
CA VAL A 168 -13.06 -2.72 -12.43
C VAL A 168 -11.76 -2.05 -12.89
N ARG A 169 -10.70 -2.86 -12.90
CA ARG A 169 -9.39 -2.54 -13.48
C ARG A 169 -8.91 -3.70 -14.32
N THR A 170 -8.00 -3.41 -15.25
CA THR A 170 -7.36 -4.44 -16.05
C THR A 170 -6.14 -4.98 -15.30
N PHE A 171 -6.03 -6.30 -15.26
CA PHE A 171 -4.90 -7.07 -14.77
C PHE A 171 -4.36 -7.95 -15.91
N GLU A 172 -3.13 -8.42 -15.79
CA GLU A 172 -2.55 -9.41 -16.67
C GLU A 172 -2.32 -10.70 -15.85
N ILE A 173 -3.21 -11.66 -16.03
CA ILE A 173 -3.21 -12.94 -15.30
C ILE A 173 -2.93 -14.05 -16.33
N ASP A 174 -1.88 -14.84 -16.12
CA ASP A 174 -1.45 -15.89 -17.04
C ASP A 174 -1.22 -15.42 -18.50
N GLY A 175 -0.79 -14.16 -18.66
CA GLY A 175 -0.56 -13.54 -19.96
C GLY A 175 -1.82 -13.00 -20.66
N GLU A 176 -2.98 -13.11 -20.02
CA GLU A 176 -4.26 -12.60 -20.53
C GLU A 176 -4.74 -11.38 -19.77
N LYS A 177 -5.32 -10.41 -20.50
CA LYS A 177 -5.93 -9.23 -19.88
C LYS A 177 -7.29 -9.58 -19.32
N THR A 178 -7.41 -9.50 -17.99
CA THR A 178 -8.62 -9.82 -17.23
C THR A 178 -9.14 -8.58 -16.52
N LEU A 179 -10.46 -8.41 -16.48
CA LEU A 179 -11.12 -7.36 -15.70
C LEU A 179 -11.43 -7.86 -14.29
N THR A 180 -10.89 -7.18 -13.29
CA THR A 180 -11.00 -7.55 -11.88
C THR A 180 -11.60 -6.40 -11.07
N ARG A 181 -12.48 -6.70 -10.13
CA ARG A 181 -13.19 -5.72 -9.30
C ARG A 181 -12.40 -5.40 -8.04
N VAL A 182 -11.96 -4.16 -7.90
CA VAL A 182 -11.15 -3.73 -6.75
C VAL A 182 -11.87 -3.92 -5.42
N CYS A 183 -13.21 -3.80 -5.38
CA CYS A 183 -13.98 -3.89 -4.14
C CYS A 183 -14.15 -5.31 -3.57
N VAL A 184 -14.11 -6.34 -4.41
CA VAL A 184 -14.41 -7.74 -4.01
C VAL A 184 -13.20 -8.64 -4.20
N ASP A 185 -12.55 -8.53 -5.37
CA ASP A 185 -11.42 -9.37 -5.74
C ASP A 185 -10.09 -8.79 -5.18
N GLY A 186 -10.09 -7.47 -4.80
CA GLY A 186 -9.05 -6.73 -4.10
C GLY A 186 -9.53 -6.16 -2.76
N PRO A 187 -9.00 -5.04 -2.30
CA PRO A 187 -8.11 -4.09 -3.00
C PRO A 187 -6.63 -4.51 -3.09
N ILE A 188 -6.25 -5.61 -2.45
CA ILE A 188 -4.89 -6.11 -2.48
C ILE A 188 -4.77 -7.17 -3.57
N PHE A 189 -3.75 -7.01 -4.43
CA PHE A 189 -3.50 -7.88 -5.57
C PHE A 189 -2.04 -8.27 -5.65
N ASP A 190 -1.76 -9.35 -6.38
CA ASP A 190 -0.40 -9.67 -6.78
C ASP A 190 0.19 -8.52 -7.61
N MET A 191 1.40 -8.13 -7.25
CA MET A 191 2.07 -7.01 -7.88
C MET A 191 2.41 -7.29 -9.35
N GLN A 192 2.69 -8.55 -9.69
CA GLN A 192 3.06 -8.91 -11.06
C GLN A 192 1.86 -8.98 -12.00
N GLU A 193 0.67 -9.26 -11.49
CA GLU A 193 -0.57 -9.26 -12.27
C GLU A 193 -1.14 -7.84 -12.46
N ALA A 194 -0.94 -6.96 -11.48
CA ALA A 194 -1.48 -5.61 -11.50
C ALA A 194 -0.84 -4.76 -12.60
N MET A 195 -1.65 -4.02 -13.34
CA MET A 195 -1.20 -3.08 -14.37
C MET A 195 -1.14 -1.65 -13.82
N GLY A 196 -0.18 -0.88 -14.30
CA GLY A 196 -0.06 0.55 -13.97
C GLY A 196 -1.25 1.39 -14.46
N TRP A 197 -1.39 2.61 -13.95
CA TRP A 197 -2.46 3.57 -14.27
C TRP A 197 -1.94 4.95 -14.64
#